data_01ca3054c2cfb52468f042ce532f95ad
#
_entry.id   01ca3054c2cfb52468f042ce532f95ad
#
_cell.length_a   1.000
_cell.length_b   1.000
_cell.length_c   1.000
_cell.angle_alpha   90.00
_cell.angle_beta   90.00
_cell.angle_gamma   90.00
#
_symmetry.space_group_name_H-M   'P 1'
#
loop_
_entity.id
_entity.type
_entity.pdbx_description
1 polymer ?
#
loop_
_entity_poly.entity_id
_entity_poly.type
_entity_poly.pdbx_seq_one_letter_code
_entity_poly.pdbx_strand_id
1 'polypeptide(L)'
;MSARSILIIFKEKYAPDIRFWILLFFVFRLYGITNAPLEIGHSWRQSLTHMIARNFLEVDNNILYPRIDMDGNKTGIIASEFPFFNYLIYLVSELFGYAHWYGRLINLIVSSLGVFYFFKLLKRFFTEELAFYSSLILLSSIWFAFSRKSMPDTFCMSIVIIGVYYGFQYVYEKRLSHLFAFFLFSVLAVLCKIPALYLLSVLAIPLFDKQIAFSLKRNIVLTGMAILFVTYAWYFYWVPYLLAT
;
A
#
# COMPACT_ATOMS: atom_id res chain seq x y z
N MET A 1 -25.89 31.80 7.19
CA MET A 1 -24.67 32.03 6.36
C MET A 1 -25.13 32.17 4.92
N SER A 2 -24.69 33.21 4.18
CA SER A 2 -25.05 33.34 2.78
C SER A 2 -24.27 32.34 1.92
N ALA A 3 -24.85 31.94 0.76
CA ALA A 3 -24.14 31.06 -0.20
C ALA A 3 -22.78 31.64 -0.62
N ARG A 4 -22.66 32.97 -0.71
CA ARG A 4 -21.42 33.67 -1.01
C ARG A 4 -20.38 33.52 0.09
N SER A 5 -20.78 33.57 1.37
CA SER A 5 -19.87 33.36 2.51
C SER A 5 -19.34 31.92 2.55
N ILE A 6 -20.19 30.92 2.24
CA ILE A 6 -19.79 29.50 2.15
C ILE A 6 -18.76 29.32 1.02
N LEU A 7 -18.99 29.93 -0.13
CA LEU A 7 -18.12 29.83 -1.31
C LEU A 7 -16.74 30.46 -1.04
N ILE A 8 -16.68 31.58 -0.33
CA ILE A 8 -15.40 32.22 0.06
C ILE A 8 -14.63 31.35 1.04
N ILE A 9 -15.27 30.83 2.08
CA ILE A 9 -14.65 29.93 3.05
C ILE A 9 -14.14 28.65 2.35
N PHE A 10 -14.91 28.11 1.43
CA PHE A 10 -14.48 26.93 0.66
C PHE A 10 -13.23 27.24 -0.16
N LYS A 11 -13.24 28.36 -0.92
CA LYS A 11 -12.13 28.74 -1.79
C LYS A 11 -10.84 29.05 -1.02
N GLU A 12 -10.93 29.68 0.14
CA GLU A 12 -9.75 30.11 0.91
C GLU A 12 -9.22 29.03 1.85
N LYS A 13 -10.09 28.19 2.41
CA LYS A 13 -9.71 27.25 3.49
C LYS A 13 -9.65 25.80 3.03
N TYR A 14 -10.60 25.34 2.23
CA TYR A 14 -10.75 23.92 1.89
C TYR A 14 -10.19 23.57 0.51
N ALA A 15 -10.36 24.46 -0.48
CA ALA A 15 -9.88 24.17 -1.84
C ALA A 15 -8.34 23.96 -1.93
N PRO A 16 -7.49 24.66 -1.16
CA PRO A 16 -6.05 24.42 -1.16
C PRO A 16 -5.59 23.26 -0.26
N ASP A 17 -6.47 22.67 0.55
CA ASP A 17 -6.10 21.58 1.46
C ASP A 17 -6.28 20.21 0.79
N ILE A 18 -5.17 19.51 0.57
CA ILE A 18 -5.20 18.16 -0.03
C ILE A 18 -6.02 17.15 0.79
N ARG A 19 -6.11 17.33 2.11
CA ARG A 19 -6.87 16.43 3.00
C ARG A 19 -8.36 16.48 2.68
N PHE A 20 -8.88 17.66 2.31
CA PHE A 20 -10.25 17.82 1.85
C PHE A 20 -10.50 16.98 0.59
N TRP A 21 -9.61 17.04 -0.40
CA TRP A 21 -9.77 16.30 -1.65
C TRP A 21 -9.61 14.80 -1.44
N ILE A 22 -8.67 14.36 -0.61
CA ILE A 22 -8.54 12.95 -0.22
C ILE A 22 -9.85 12.45 0.39
N LEU A 23 -10.42 13.18 1.36
CA LEU A 23 -11.69 12.81 1.98
C LEU A 23 -12.85 12.80 0.98
N LEU A 24 -12.93 13.79 0.09
CA LEU A 24 -13.95 13.87 -0.95
C LEU A 24 -13.89 12.64 -1.88
N PHE A 25 -12.70 12.33 -2.41
CA PHE A 25 -12.50 11.15 -3.26
C PHE A 25 -12.74 9.84 -2.50
N PHE A 26 -12.35 9.77 -1.23
CA PHE A 26 -12.64 8.63 -0.37
C PHE A 26 -14.15 8.39 -0.26
N VAL A 27 -14.92 9.41 0.08
CA VAL A 27 -16.39 9.32 0.20
C VAL A 27 -17.04 8.90 -1.13
N PHE A 28 -16.62 9.49 -2.25
CA PHE A 28 -17.10 9.07 -3.57
C PHE A 28 -16.79 7.59 -3.87
N ARG A 29 -15.65 7.09 -3.43
CA ARG A 29 -15.26 5.69 -3.64
C ARG A 29 -15.97 4.71 -2.70
N LEU A 30 -16.61 5.18 -1.63
CA LEU A 30 -17.46 4.33 -0.79
C LEU A 30 -18.77 3.93 -1.50
N TYR A 31 -19.21 4.70 -2.50
CA TYR A 31 -20.43 4.36 -3.23
C TYR A 31 -20.36 2.96 -3.86
N GLY A 32 -21.27 2.07 -3.47
CA GLY A 32 -21.33 0.69 -3.93
C GLY A 32 -20.14 -0.18 -3.47
N ILE A 33 -19.43 0.17 -2.39
CA ILE A 33 -18.29 -0.62 -1.88
C ILE A 33 -18.71 -2.02 -1.45
N THR A 34 -19.97 -2.20 -1.04
CA THR A 34 -20.56 -3.47 -0.62
C THR A 34 -21.10 -4.32 -1.78
N ASN A 35 -21.03 -3.84 -3.02
CA ASN A 35 -21.44 -4.63 -4.18
C ASN A 35 -20.59 -5.90 -4.31
N ALA A 36 -21.17 -6.96 -4.88
CA ALA A 36 -20.45 -8.21 -5.12
C ALA A 36 -19.14 -8.00 -5.91
N PRO A 37 -18.08 -8.79 -5.68
CA PRO A 37 -16.78 -8.61 -6.34
C PRO A 37 -16.75 -9.02 -7.82
N LEU A 38 -17.91 -9.27 -8.41
CA LEU A 38 -18.10 -9.65 -9.83
C LEU A 38 -18.09 -8.46 -10.79
N GLU A 39 -17.45 -7.36 -10.40
CA GLU A 39 -17.31 -6.18 -11.26
C GLU A 39 -16.50 -6.49 -12.52
N ILE A 40 -16.89 -5.86 -13.63
CA ILE A 40 -16.16 -5.95 -14.90
C ILE A 40 -14.67 -5.57 -14.68
N GLY A 41 -13.80 -6.45 -15.12
CA GLY A 41 -12.35 -6.33 -14.97
C GLY A 41 -11.82 -6.77 -13.61
N HIS A 42 -10.89 -7.73 -13.65
CA HIS A 42 -10.19 -8.29 -12.51
C HIS A 42 -11.07 -9.02 -11.46
N SER A 43 -12.27 -9.50 -11.83
CA SER A 43 -13.14 -10.30 -10.95
C SER A 43 -12.40 -11.51 -10.37
N TRP A 44 -11.70 -12.25 -11.21
CA TRP A 44 -10.86 -13.39 -10.82
C TRP A 44 -9.86 -13.04 -9.73
N ARG A 45 -9.10 -11.94 -9.89
CA ARG A 45 -8.10 -11.50 -8.92
C ARG A 45 -8.72 -11.13 -7.58
N GLN A 46 -9.86 -10.44 -7.59
CA GLN A 46 -10.59 -10.10 -6.37
C GLN A 46 -11.14 -11.36 -5.67
N SER A 47 -11.72 -12.29 -6.44
CA SER A 47 -12.23 -13.58 -5.89
C SER A 47 -11.10 -14.38 -5.25
N LEU A 48 -9.94 -14.50 -5.91
CA LEU A 48 -8.77 -15.18 -5.36
C LEU A 48 -8.29 -14.53 -4.05
N THR A 49 -8.26 -13.20 -3.99
CA THR A 49 -7.90 -12.47 -2.77
C THR A 49 -8.84 -12.83 -1.61
N HIS A 50 -10.15 -12.85 -1.86
CA HIS A 50 -11.15 -13.19 -0.84
C HIS A 50 -11.14 -14.67 -0.47
N MET A 51 -10.89 -15.56 -1.42
CA MET A 51 -10.74 -17.00 -1.19
C MET A 51 -9.60 -17.28 -0.21
N ILE A 52 -8.42 -16.70 -0.44
CA ILE A 52 -7.28 -16.85 0.47
C ILE A 52 -7.61 -16.27 1.87
N ALA A 53 -8.25 -15.09 1.93
CA ALA A 53 -8.63 -14.49 3.20
C ALA A 53 -9.65 -15.34 3.98
N ARG A 54 -10.61 -15.96 3.28
CA ARG A 54 -11.58 -16.89 3.87
C ARG A 54 -10.91 -18.15 4.37
N ASN A 55 -9.96 -18.71 3.62
CA ASN A 55 -9.24 -19.91 4.05
C ASN A 55 -8.36 -19.66 5.28
N PHE A 56 -7.85 -18.44 5.50
CA PHE A 56 -7.24 -18.06 6.78
C PHE A 56 -8.24 -18.08 7.94
N LEU A 57 -9.51 -17.78 7.68
CA LEU A 57 -10.57 -17.78 8.71
C LEU A 57 -11.11 -19.19 8.99
N GLU A 58 -11.31 -20.01 7.96
CA GLU A 58 -12.08 -21.27 8.03
C GLU A 58 -11.20 -22.52 8.11
N VAL A 59 -9.96 -22.48 7.59
CA VAL A 59 -9.10 -23.68 7.44
C VAL A 59 -7.84 -23.58 8.30
N ASP A 60 -6.98 -22.56 8.05
CA ASP A 60 -5.68 -22.45 8.72
C ASP A 60 -5.21 -20.99 8.67
N ASN A 61 -5.01 -20.40 9.84
CA ASN A 61 -4.63 -18.99 9.97
C ASN A 61 -3.11 -18.72 9.84
N ASN A 62 -2.33 -19.72 9.43
CA ASN A 62 -0.90 -19.53 9.24
C ASN A 62 -0.60 -18.73 7.97
N ILE A 63 -0.16 -17.47 8.14
CA ILE A 63 0.13 -16.56 7.02
C ILE A 63 1.18 -17.10 6.02
N LEU A 64 2.03 -18.04 6.43
CA LEU A 64 3.07 -18.63 5.59
C LEU A 64 2.51 -19.69 4.61
N TYR A 65 1.29 -20.18 4.84
CA TYR A 65 0.64 -21.24 4.04
C TYR A 65 -0.71 -20.77 3.49
N PRO A 66 -0.74 -19.78 2.58
CA PRO A 66 -1.99 -19.33 1.97
C PRO A 66 -2.63 -20.45 1.16
N ARG A 67 -3.96 -20.58 1.23
CA ARG A 67 -4.71 -21.66 0.60
C ARG A 67 -5.80 -21.15 -0.34
N ILE A 68 -6.11 -21.96 -1.36
CA ILE A 68 -7.21 -21.75 -2.30
C ILE A 68 -8.07 -23.02 -2.39
N ASP A 69 -9.32 -22.86 -2.83
CA ASP A 69 -10.29 -23.97 -2.94
C ASP A 69 -10.22 -24.71 -4.28
N MET A 70 -9.29 -24.36 -5.17
CA MET A 70 -9.27 -24.84 -6.55
C MET A 70 -8.16 -25.86 -6.84
N ASP A 71 -7.69 -26.57 -5.81
CA ASP A 71 -6.57 -27.51 -5.94
C ASP A 71 -7.03 -29.01 -5.93
N GLY A 72 -8.34 -29.24 -6.08
CA GLY A 72 -8.91 -30.59 -6.09
C GLY A 72 -8.68 -31.31 -4.76
N ASN A 73 -8.05 -32.50 -4.80
CA ASN A 73 -7.78 -33.32 -3.62
C ASN A 73 -6.44 -33.00 -2.91
N LYS A 74 -5.75 -31.92 -3.30
CA LYS A 74 -4.49 -31.50 -2.70
C LYS A 74 -4.70 -30.59 -1.49
N THR A 75 -3.60 -30.08 -0.94
CA THR A 75 -3.59 -29.24 0.27
C THR A 75 -4.22 -27.86 0.08
N GLY A 76 -4.41 -27.42 -1.16
CA GLY A 76 -4.85 -26.07 -1.51
C GLY A 76 -3.79 -24.98 -1.30
N ILE A 77 -2.59 -25.31 -0.80
CA ILE A 77 -1.53 -24.33 -0.56
C ILE A 77 -1.12 -23.72 -1.90
N ILE A 78 -1.11 -22.39 -1.95
CA ILE A 78 -0.70 -21.64 -3.13
C ILE A 78 0.63 -20.91 -2.89
N ALA A 79 1.57 -21.14 -3.80
CA ALA A 79 2.83 -20.41 -3.86
C ALA A 79 2.66 -19.13 -4.68
N SER A 80 2.61 -17.99 -4.00
CA SER A 80 2.37 -16.69 -4.63
C SER A 80 3.08 -15.55 -3.89
N GLU A 81 2.64 -14.33 -4.15
CA GLU A 81 3.00 -13.13 -3.39
C GLU A 81 2.73 -13.33 -1.89
N PHE A 82 3.50 -12.69 -1.02
CA PHE A 82 3.25 -12.76 0.42
C PHE A 82 1.84 -12.23 0.74
N PRO A 83 1.00 -13.00 1.42
CA PRO A 83 -0.43 -12.74 1.52
C PRO A 83 -0.82 -11.70 2.59
N PHE A 84 0.01 -10.68 2.82
CA PHE A 84 -0.23 -9.68 3.86
C PHE A 84 -1.57 -8.95 3.69
N PHE A 85 -1.93 -8.59 2.46
CA PHE A 85 -3.21 -7.94 2.18
C PHE A 85 -4.40 -8.86 2.49
N ASN A 86 -4.31 -10.13 2.11
CA ASN A 86 -5.32 -11.15 2.41
C ASN A 86 -5.44 -11.40 3.92
N TYR A 87 -4.30 -11.37 4.61
CA TYR A 87 -4.25 -11.56 6.06
C TYR A 87 -4.89 -10.40 6.82
N LEU A 88 -4.76 -9.16 6.33
CA LEU A 88 -5.49 -8.02 6.90
C LEU A 88 -7.01 -8.17 6.75
N ILE A 89 -7.48 -8.71 5.61
CA ILE A 89 -8.91 -9.01 5.41
C ILE A 89 -9.36 -10.08 6.40
N TYR A 90 -8.55 -11.12 6.60
CA TYR A 90 -8.80 -12.17 7.61
C TYR A 90 -8.90 -11.57 9.01
N LEU A 91 -7.94 -10.75 9.46
CA LEU A 91 -7.96 -10.16 10.80
C LEU A 91 -9.22 -9.31 11.06
N VAL A 92 -9.66 -8.54 10.06
CA VAL A 92 -10.91 -7.78 10.17
C VAL A 92 -12.12 -8.73 10.19
N SER A 93 -12.09 -9.81 9.42
CA SER A 93 -13.16 -10.82 9.39
C SER A 93 -13.27 -11.63 10.68
N GLU A 94 -12.15 -11.88 11.35
CA GLU A 94 -12.10 -12.54 12.68
C GLU A 94 -12.84 -11.72 13.73
N LEU A 95 -12.71 -10.37 13.67
CA LEU A 95 -13.31 -9.47 14.65
C LEU A 95 -14.79 -9.16 14.37
N PHE A 96 -15.17 -9.01 13.09
CA PHE A 96 -16.48 -8.48 12.70
C PHE A 96 -17.33 -9.45 11.86
N GLY A 97 -16.88 -10.69 11.68
CA GLY A 97 -17.47 -11.64 10.74
C GLY A 97 -17.03 -11.38 9.30
N TYR A 98 -17.13 -12.40 8.45
CA TYR A 98 -16.68 -12.31 7.07
C TYR A 98 -17.56 -11.37 6.22
N ALA A 99 -16.93 -10.43 5.51
CA ALA A 99 -17.60 -9.65 4.48
C ALA A 99 -16.65 -9.35 3.31
N HIS A 100 -17.14 -9.57 2.08
CA HIS A 100 -16.36 -9.41 0.85
C HIS A 100 -15.91 -7.98 0.52
N TRP A 101 -16.43 -6.98 1.21
CA TRP A 101 -16.08 -5.58 0.97
C TRP A 101 -14.91 -5.07 1.82
N TYR A 102 -14.46 -5.83 2.82
CA TYR A 102 -13.36 -5.39 3.70
C TYR A 102 -12.07 -5.13 2.95
N GLY A 103 -11.71 -5.99 1.97
CA GLY A 103 -10.52 -5.76 1.15
C GLY A 103 -10.58 -4.44 0.39
N ARG A 104 -11.74 -4.05 -0.12
CA ARG A 104 -11.94 -2.75 -0.79
C ARG A 104 -11.75 -1.59 0.16
N LEU A 105 -12.32 -1.67 1.36
CA LEU A 105 -12.20 -0.62 2.37
C LEU A 105 -10.75 -0.47 2.84
N ILE A 106 -10.07 -1.57 3.16
CA ILE A 106 -8.65 -1.58 3.57
C ILE A 106 -7.80 -0.94 2.46
N ASN A 107 -7.98 -1.37 1.21
CA ASN A 107 -7.23 -0.82 0.09
C ASN A 107 -7.50 0.68 -0.09
N LEU A 108 -8.76 1.12 -0.02
CA LEU A 108 -9.14 2.52 -0.14
C LEU A 108 -8.54 3.38 0.97
N ILE A 109 -8.55 2.91 2.22
CA ILE A 109 -7.92 3.60 3.36
C ILE A 109 -6.41 3.75 3.12
N VAL A 110 -5.72 2.64 2.82
CA VAL A 110 -4.26 2.64 2.65
C VAL A 110 -3.85 3.45 1.43
N SER A 111 -4.62 3.39 0.33
CA SER A 111 -4.35 4.21 -0.86
C SER A 111 -4.56 5.70 -0.60
N SER A 112 -5.55 6.07 0.19
CA SER A 112 -5.77 7.46 0.61
C SER A 112 -4.61 7.98 1.47
N LEU A 113 -4.11 7.16 2.40
CA LEU A 113 -2.90 7.45 3.15
C LEU A 113 -1.67 7.56 2.23
N GLY A 114 -1.55 6.67 1.24
CA GLY A 114 -0.49 6.72 0.23
C GLY A 114 -0.45 8.06 -0.50
N VAL A 115 -1.60 8.60 -0.93
CA VAL A 115 -1.68 9.93 -1.55
C VAL A 115 -1.28 11.04 -0.57
N PHE A 116 -1.69 10.96 0.69
CA PHE A 116 -1.29 11.94 1.69
C PHE A 116 0.23 11.95 1.92
N TYR A 117 0.86 10.79 2.01
CA TYR A 117 2.32 10.68 2.15
C TYR A 117 3.05 11.07 0.86
N PHE A 118 2.47 10.83 -0.32
CA PHE A 118 2.96 11.34 -1.60
C PHE A 118 2.99 12.87 -1.61
N PHE A 119 1.90 13.52 -1.20
CA PHE A 119 1.86 14.98 -1.04
C PHE A 119 2.95 15.47 -0.09
N LYS A 120 3.09 14.86 1.10
CA LYS A 120 4.13 15.22 2.07
C LYS A 120 5.54 15.05 1.51
N LEU A 121 5.76 14.00 0.73
CA LEU A 121 7.03 13.75 0.08
C LEU A 121 7.35 14.83 -0.94
N LEU A 122 6.42 15.14 -1.83
CA LEU A 122 6.61 16.17 -2.85
C LEU A 122 6.79 17.57 -2.24
N LYS A 123 6.00 17.93 -1.23
CA LYS A 123 6.10 19.22 -0.53
C LYS A 123 7.48 19.44 0.09
N ARG A 124 8.24 18.38 0.33
CA ARG A 124 9.60 18.48 0.86
C ARG A 124 10.62 18.98 -0.17
N PHE A 125 10.43 18.61 -1.43
CA PHE A 125 11.40 18.87 -2.51
C PHE A 125 10.93 19.94 -3.49
N PHE A 126 9.63 20.22 -3.52
CA PHE A 126 8.98 21.11 -4.48
C PHE A 126 8.09 22.12 -3.78
N THR A 127 7.50 23.02 -4.55
CA THR A 127 6.52 23.97 -4.03
C THR A 127 5.24 23.26 -3.57
N GLU A 128 4.54 23.85 -2.61
CA GLU A 128 3.27 23.32 -2.10
C GLU A 128 2.22 23.17 -3.21
N GLU A 129 2.21 24.12 -4.15
CA GLU A 129 1.31 24.08 -5.31
C GLU A 129 1.59 22.87 -6.21
N LEU A 130 2.86 22.60 -6.53
CA LEU A 130 3.23 21.43 -7.33
C LEU A 130 2.86 20.14 -6.61
N ALA A 131 3.14 20.04 -5.31
CA ALA A 131 2.76 18.90 -4.49
C ALA A 131 1.23 18.68 -4.47
N PHE A 132 0.47 19.76 -4.34
CA PHE A 132 -0.99 19.74 -4.34
C PHE A 132 -1.55 19.24 -5.68
N TYR A 133 -1.18 19.86 -6.79
CA TYR A 133 -1.72 19.49 -8.11
C TYR A 133 -1.28 18.09 -8.53
N SER A 134 -0.04 17.68 -8.25
CA SER A 134 0.42 16.32 -8.51
C SER A 134 -0.38 15.28 -7.71
N SER A 135 -0.71 15.58 -6.47
CA SER A 135 -1.52 14.70 -5.63
C SER A 135 -2.97 14.64 -6.09
N LEU A 136 -3.52 15.76 -6.59
CA LEU A 136 -4.85 15.81 -7.16
C LEU A 136 -4.93 15.01 -8.47
N ILE A 137 -3.91 15.08 -9.33
CA ILE A 137 -3.79 14.23 -10.52
C ILE A 137 -3.75 12.76 -10.12
N LEU A 138 -2.99 12.41 -9.09
CA LEU A 138 -2.93 11.04 -8.59
C LEU A 138 -4.29 10.55 -8.07
N LEU A 139 -5.05 11.37 -7.34
CA LEU A 139 -6.42 11.08 -6.88
C LEU A 139 -7.41 10.86 -8.03
N SER A 140 -7.27 11.61 -9.12
CA SER A 140 -8.13 11.48 -10.31
C SER A 140 -7.67 10.41 -11.30
N SER A 141 -6.52 9.79 -11.06
CA SER A 141 -5.93 8.79 -11.95
C SER A 141 -6.64 7.43 -11.89
N ILE A 142 -6.42 6.62 -12.92
CA ILE A 142 -6.85 5.23 -12.97
C ILE A 142 -6.23 4.41 -11.81
N TRP A 143 -5.03 4.75 -11.35
CA TRP A 143 -4.39 4.10 -10.23
C TRP A 143 -5.27 4.22 -8.97
N PHE A 144 -5.74 5.43 -8.63
CA PHE A 144 -6.62 5.61 -7.47
C PHE A 144 -8.02 5.02 -7.71
N ALA A 145 -8.46 4.89 -8.97
CA ALA A 145 -9.68 4.16 -9.28
C ALA A 145 -9.62 2.69 -8.83
N PHE A 146 -8.45 2.07 -8.94
CA PHE A 146 -8.21 0.69 -8.49
C PHE A 146 -8.12 0.54 -6.96
N SER A 147 -7.99 1.62 -6.19
CA SER A 147 -8.00 1.56 -4.72
C SER A 147 -9.30 0.98 -4.14
N ARG A 148 -10.39 0.96 -4.93
CA ARG A 148 -11.67 0.37 -4.59
C ARG A 148 -11.78 -1.12 -4.95
N LYS A 149 -10.72 -1.78 -5.38
CA LYS A 149 -10.71 -3.20 -5.68
C LYS A 149 -9.97 -3.98 -4.60
N SER A 150 -10.45 -5.21 -4.31
CA SER A 150 -9.77 -6.12 -3.37
C SER A 150 -8.54 -6.75 -4.03
N MET A 151 -7.54 -5.90 -4.31
CA MET A 151 -6.31 -6.29 -4.99
C MET A 151 -5.11 -5.64 -4.31
N PRO A 152 -3.96 -6.33 -4.19
CA PRO A 152 -2.79 -5.79 -3.51
C PRO A 152 -2.06 -4.69 -4.30
N ASP A 153 -2.43 -4.42 -5.57
CA ASP A 153 -1.68 -3.55 -6.47
C ASP A 153 -1.55 -2.11 -5.96
N THR A 154 -2.66 -1.41 -5.75
CA THR A 154 -2.64 -0.03 -5.20
C THR A 154 -2.28 0.00 -3.73
N PHE A 155 -2.61 -1.06 -2.99
CA PHE A 155 -2.26 -1.23 -1.59
C PHE A 155 -0.73 -1.25 -1.41
N CYS A 156 -0.01 -2.12 -2.12
CA CYS A 156 1.45 -2.21 -1.98
C CYS A 156 2.17 -0.96 -2.48
N MET A 157 1.68 -0.34 -3.58
CA MET A 157 2.24 0.91 -4.07
C MET A 157 2.06 2.06 -3.07
N SER A 158 0.94 2.10 -2.36
CA SER A 158 0.69 3.07 -1.29
C SER A 158 1.62 2.86 -0.11
N ILE A 159 1.82 1.61 0.31
CA ILE A 159 2.71 1.26 1.42
C ILE A 159 4.17 1.62 1.07
N VAL A 160 4.63 1.34 -0.15
CA VAL A 160 6.01 1.72 -0.52
C VAL A 160 6.20 3.24 -0.60
N ILE A 161 5.21 4.01 -1.02
CA ILE A 161 5.26 5.48 -0.98
C ILE A 161 5.45 5.96 0.48
N ILE A 162 4.74 5.35 1.44
CA ILE A 162 4.92 5.62 2.86
C ILE A 162 6.35 5.24 3.29
N GLY A 163 6.84 4.09 2.86
CA GLY A 163 8.22 3.65 3.12
C GLY A 163 9.26 4.65 2.59
N VAL A 164 9.15 5.06 1.34
CA VAL A 164 10.03 6.07 0.72
C VAL A 164 10.00 7.39 1.49
N TYR A 165 8.82 7.86 1.88
CA TYR A 165 8.70 9.05 2.71
C TYR A 165 9.52 8.92 4.00
N TYR A 166 9.41 7.81 4.72
CA TYR A 166 10.18 7.58 5.95
C TYR A 166 11.68 7.39 5.68
N GLY A 167 12.07 6.82 4.54
CA GLY A 167 13.46 6.75 4.10
C GLY A 167 14.09 8.15 3.96
N PHE A 168 13.38 9.08 3.32
CA PHE A 168 13.80 10.48 3.27
C PHE A 168 13.78 11.15 4.64
N GLN A 169 12.74 10.91 5.45
CA GLN A 169 12.71 11.45 6.82
C GLN A 169 13.92 11.01 7.65
N TYR A 170 14.34 9.77 7.52
CA TYR A 170 15.54 9.29 8.19
C TYR A 170 16.80 10.06 7.77
N VAL A 171 16.97 10.31 6.49
CA VAL A 171 18.14 11.04 5.97
C VAL A 171 18.24 12.44 6.58
N TYR A 172 17.11 13.14 6.75
CA TYR A 172 17.09 14.53 7.22
C TYR A 172 16.95 14.67 8.73
N GLU A 173 16.15 13.82 9.38
CA GLU A 173 15.88 13.91 10.81
C GLU A 173 16.76 12.98 11.67
N LYS A 174 17.47 12.04 11.04
CA LYS A 174 18.42 11.10 11.66
C LYS A 174 17.80 10.21 12.75
N ARG A 175 16.47 10.03 12.77
CA ARG A 175 15.77 9.23 13.78
C ARG A 175 15.71 7.76 13.35
N LEU A 176 16.18 6.85 14.20
CA LEU A 176 16.13 5.40 13.92
C LEU A 176 14.71 4.87 13.73
N SER A 177 13.70 5.48 14.37
CA SER A 177 12.30 5.13 14.15
C SER A 177 11.87 5.31 12.70
N HIS A 178 12.40 6.32 11.99
CA HIS A 178 12.13 6.52 10.57
C HIS A 178 12.81 5.45 9.71
N LEU A 179 14.03 5.03 10.08
CA LEU A 179 14.72 3.93 9.40
C LEU A 179 13.96 2.60 9.57
N PHE A 180 13.46 2.34 10.77
CA PHE A 180 12.62 1.17 11.04
C PHE A 180 11.30 1.22 10.25
N ALA A 181 10.61 2.37 10.22
CA ALA A 181 9.41 2.55 9.43
C ALA A 181 9.68 2.37 7.93
N PHE A 182 10.80 2.90 7.41
CA PHE A 182 11.25 2.67 6.04
C PHE A 182 11.41 1.17 5.76
N PHE A 183 12.13 0.45 6.62
CA PHE A 183 12.30 -1.00 6.48
C PHE A 183 10.95 -1.73 6.47
N LEU A 184 10.12 -1.50 7.50
CA LEU A 184 8.86 -2.21 7.67
C LEU A 184 7.90 -2.00 6.50
N PHE A 185 7.62 -0.75 6.12
CA PHE A 185 6.71 -0.46 5.02
C PHE A 185 7.25 -0.93 3.68
N SER A 186 8.56 -0.81 3.45
CA SER A 186 9.15 -1.23 2.18
C SER A 186 9.18 -2.74 2.03
N VAL A 187 9.55 -3.49 3.08
CA VAL A 187 9.59 -4.96 3.01
C VAL A 187 8.17 -5.53 2.81
N LEU A 188 7.16 -5.00 3.53
CA LEU A 188 5.78 -5.43 3.35
C LEU A 188 5.27 -5.14 1.94
N ALA A 189 5.57 -3.96 1.39
CA ALA A 189 5.17 -3.59 0.05
C ALA A 189 5.78 -4.51 -1.02
N VAL A 190 7.09 -4.75 -0.95
CA VAL A 190 7.82 -5.57 -1.94
C VAL A 190 7.45 -7.05 -1.82
N LEU A 191 7.22 -7.57 -0.62
CA LEU A 191 6.71 -8.92 -0.39
C LEU A 191 5.30 -9.11 -0.96
N CYS A 192 4.42 -8.11 -0.82
CA CYS A 192 3.09 -8.15 -1.44
C CYS A 192 3.15 -8.03 -2.96
N LYS A 193 4.15 -7.28 -3.50
CA LYS A 193 4.30 -7.13 -4.95
C LYS A 193 5.69 -6.61 -5.33
N ILE A 194 6.45 -7.44 -6.02
CA ILE A 194 7.83 -7.11 -6.47
C ILE A 194 7.95 -5.75 -7.18
N PRO A 195 7.01 -5.31 -8.06
CA PRO A 195 7.09 -4.00 -8.69
C PRO A 195 7.20 -2.81 -7.73
N ALA A 196 6.80 -2.94 -6.46
CA ALA A 196 7.02 -1.90 -5.46
C ALA A 196 8.51 -1.57 -5.26
N LEU A 197 9.41 -2.52 -5.56
CA LEU A 197 10.86 -2.32 -5.50
C LEU A 197 11.34 -1.16 -6.38
N TYR A 198 10.69 -0.93 -7.54
CA TYR A 198 11.08 0.15 -8.44
C TYR A 198 10.98 1.54 -7.79
N LEU A 199 9.99 1.76 -6.91
CA LEU A 199 9.85 3.04 -6.22
C LEU A 199 10.96 3.28 -5.19
N LEU A 200 11.59 2.23 -4.67
CA LEU A 200 12.71 2.37 -3.75
C LEU A 200 13.97 2.95 -4.43
N SER A 201 14.07 2.86 -5.75
CA SER A 201 15.18 3.46 -6.50
C SER A 201 15.31 4.98 -6.30
N VAL A 202 14.21 5.66 -5.95
CA VAL A 202 14.21 7.10 -5.64
C VAL A 202 15.12 7.41 -4.44
N LEU A 203 15.33 6.46 -3.52
CA LEU A 203 16.27 6.60 -2.39
C LEU A 203 17.74 6.51 -2.81
N ALA A 204 18.05 6.26 -4.08
CA ALA A 204 19.39 6.45 -4.62
C ALA A 204 19.79 7.94 -4.67
N ILE A 205 18.83 8.85 -4.81
CA ILE A 205 19.10 10.31 -4.90
C ILE A 205 19.97 10.79 -3.73
N PRO A 206 19.62 10.58 -2.44
CA PRO A 206 20.45 11.01 -1.33
C PRO A 206 21.82 10.34 -1.26
N LEU A 207 22.04 9.22 -1.94
CA LEU A 207 23.36 8.56 -1.94
C LEU A 207 24.40 9.39 -2.75
N PHE A 208 23.96 10.12 -3.76
CA PHE A 208 24.82 11.00 -4.56
C PHE A 208 24.99 12.40 -3.97
N ASP A 209 24.21 12.77 -2.98
CA ASP A 209 24.35 14.08 -2.32
C ASP A 209 25.59 14.11 -1.40
N LYS A 210 26.55 14.95 -1.72
CA LYS A 210 27.81 15.09 -0.94
C LYS A 210 27.60 15.68 0.45
N GLN A 211 26.48 16.37 0.70
CA GLN A 211 26.19 16.98 2.01
C GLN A 211 25.67 15.96 3.03
N ILE A 212 25.23 14.79 2.58
CA ILE A 212 24.70 13.74 3.46
C ILE A 212 25.85 12.90 4.02
N ALA A 213 25.89 12.75 5.35
CA ALA A 213 26.92 11.99 6.05
C ALA A 213 26.94 10.52 5.58
N PHE A 214 28.15 9.98 5.43
CA PHE A 214 28.36 8.60 4.96
C PHE A 214 27.63 7.56 5.82
N SER A 215 27.55 7.77 7.15
CA SER A 215 26.82 6.86 8.05
C SER A 215 25.34 6.72 7.71
N LEU A 216 24.67 7.82 7.31
CA LEU A 216 23.26 7.80 6.91
C LEU A 216 23.08 7.05 5.59
N LYS A 217 23.96 7.28 4.61
CA LYS A 217 23.98 6.57 3.33
C LYS A 217 24.17 5.07 3.54
N ARG A 218 25.16 4.70 4.34
CA ARG A 218 25.44 3.31 4.70
C ARG A 218 24.19 2.64 5.28
N ASN A 219 23.51 3.29 6.24
CA ASN A 219 22.34 2.72 6.88
C ASN A 219 21.16 2.53 5.88
N ILE A 220 20.94 3.49 4.95
CA ILE A 220 19.95 3.32 3.87
C ILE A 220 20.30 2.12 2.99
N VAL A 221 21.57 1.99 2.59
CA VAL A 221 22.02 0.86 1.76
C VAL A 221 21.87 -0.46 2.50
N LEU A 222 22.30 -0.54 3.76
CA LEU A 222 22.15 -1.76 4.58
C LEU A 222 20.66 -2.13 4.76
N THR A 223 19.80 -1.15 4.98
CA THR A 223 18.35 -1.39 5.07
C THR A 223 17.79 -1.88 3.72
N GLY A 224 18.22 -1.28 2.60
CA GLY A 224 17.88 -1.76 1.27
C GLY A 224 18.32 -3.21 1.02
N MET A 225 19.53 -3.55 1.42
CA MET A 225 20.03 -4.95 1.34
C MET A 225 19.20 -5.90 2.21
N ALA A 226 18.80 -5.49 3.42
CA ALA A 226 17.92 -6.28 4.29
C ALA A 226 16.53 -6.50 3.65
N ILE A 227 15.95 -5.47 3.01
CA ILE A 227 14.69 -5.60 2.26
C ILE A 227 14.84 -6.63 1.13
N LEU A 228 15.92 -6.52 0.35
CA LEU A 228 16.21 -7.46 -0.75
C LEU A 228 16.43 -8.89 -0.23
N PHE A 229 17.11 -9.05 0.89
CA PHE A 229 17.35 -10.37 1.49
C PHE A 229 16.03 -11.04 1.93
N VAL A 230 15.16 -10.32 2.62
CA VAL A 230 13.84 -10.86 3.03
C VAL A 230 12.98 -11.19 1.82
N THR A 231 13.00 -10.32 0.79
CA THR A 231 12.28 -10.56 -0.46
C THR A 231 12.82 -11.80 -1.18
N TYR A 232 14.15 -11.93 -1.27
CA TYR A 232 14.79 -13.09 -1.85
C TYR A 232 14.41 -14.38 -1.09
N ALA A 233 14.45 -14.36 0.24
CA ALA A 233 14.06 -15.50 1.06
C ALA A 233 12.62 -15.96 0.80
N TRP A 234 11.69 -15.02 0.62
CA TRP A 234 10.33 -15.37 0.26
C TRP A 234 10.22 -15.96 -1.14
N TYR A 235 10.65 -15.23 -2.18
CA TYR A 235 10.38 -15.61 -3.56
C TYR A 235 11.28 -16.73 -4.11
N PHE A 236 12.51 -16.86 -3.61
CA PHE A 236 13.48 -17.84 -4.13
C PHE A 236 13.72 -19.04 -3.22
N TYR A 237 13.23 -19.00 -1.98
CA TYR A 237 13.32 -20.13 -1.06
C TYR A 237 11.93 -20.62 -0.64
N TRP A 238 11.08 -19.74 -0.07
CA TRP A 238 9.79 -20.16 0.48
C TRP A 238 8.75 -20.51 -0.59
N VAL A 239 8.61 -19.70 -1.64
CA VAL A 239 7.69 -19.97 -2.76
C VAL A 239 8.00 -21.29 -3.47
N PRO A 240 9.27 -21.61 -3.86
CA PRO A 240 9.63 -22.93 -4.37
C PRO A 240 9.35 -24.09 -3.41
N TYR A 241 9.57 -23.87 -2.11
CA TYR A 241 9.20 -24.88 -1.09
C TYR A 241 7.69 -25.14 -1.08
N LEU A 242 6.85 -24.11 -1.12
CA LEU A 242 5.39 -24.27 -1.18
C LEU A 242 4.92 -24.99 -2.46
N LEU A 243 5.62 -24.81 -3.59
CA LEU A 243 5.31 -25.50 -4.84
C LEU A 243 5.60 -27.00 -4.78
N ALA A 244 6.49 -27.42 -3.88
CA ALA A 244 6.88 -28.82 -3.72
C ALA A 244 6.03 -29.58 -2.68
N THR A 245 5.19 -28.86 -1.90
CA THR A 245 4.28 -29.42 -0.88
C THR A 245 2.86 -29.57 -1.40
#